data_a594da9af0833c5478fdf9b6a1a0a8d5
#
_entry.id   a594da9af0833c5478fdf9b6a1a0a8d5
#
_cell.length_a   1.000
_cell.length_b   1.000
_cell.length_c   1.000
_cell.angle_alpha   90.00
_cell.angle_beta   90.00
_cell.angle_gamma   90.00
#
_symmetry.space_group_name_H-M   'P 1'
#
loop_
_entity.id
_entity.type
_entity.pdbx_description
1 polymer ?
#
loop_
_entity_poly.entity_id
_entity_poly.type
_entity_poly.pdbx_seq_one_letter_code
_entity_poly.pdbx_strand_id
1 'polypeptide(L)'
;MPDAHISPDSNGGSAVDIAFFDVDETLITVKSMFRFLEFHFRERGLPPSAYAEAAGDLRAKSAAGVSRRDTNREYYRLFAGRAAEEVFAHGRAWFDAELAGGTLLHPPAVEALRRHRGEGTTIALVSGSFRPCLEPVARLLGADEILCSEPEIVGGCFTGHLERPVIGPEKGRLARELMARRAVTAPRAAAYGDHASDLDLLRSVGHPVAVGDDLVLGAHVTEAGGRTLPGTGPGAAAGDDRTTGRTGPSRPTPAR
;
A
#
# COMPACT_ATOMS: atom_id res chain seq x y z
N MET A 1 -25.03 -46.21 -25.47
CA MET A 1 -24.39 -45.68 -24.26
C MET A 1 -23.86 -44.30 -24.59
N PRO A 2 -24.49 -43.17 -24.21
CA PRO A 2 -23.95 -41.85 -24.47
C PRO A 2 -22.97 -41.46 -23.38
N ASP A 3 -21.81 -40.99 -23.82
CA ASP A 3 -20.74 -40.47 -22.98
C ASP A 3 -21.21 -39.23 -22.21
N ALA A 4 -21.12 -39.29 -20.90
CA ALA A 4 -21.35 -38.16 -20.02
C ALA A 4 -20.14 -37.20 -20.11
N HIS A 5 -20.29 -36.07 -20.80
CA HIS A 5 -19.41 -34.93 -20.70
C HIS A 5 -19.52 -34.36 -19.28
N ILE A 6 -18.50 -34.61 -18.48
CA ILE A 6 -18.28 -33.88 -17.22
C ILE A 6 -17.75 -32.52 -17.61
N SER A 7 -18.60 -31.50 -17.51
CA SER A 7 -18.18 -30.11 -17.57
C SER A 7 -17.33 -29.83 -16.32
N PRO A 8 -16.16 -29.17 -16.44
CA PRO A 8 -15.43 -28.73 -15.26
C PRO A 8 -16.24 -27.63 -14.57
N ASP A 9 -16.47 -27.81 -13.29
CA ASP A 9 -17.11 -26.84 -12.40
C ASP A 9 -16.44 -25.48 -12.56
N SER A 10 -17.14 -24.56 -13.19
CA SER A 10 -16.82 -23.14 -13.21
C SER A 10 -17.06 -22.57 -11.80
N ASN A 11 -16.05 -22.63 -10.95
CA ASN A 11 -15.98 -21.82 -9.75
C ASN A 11 -15.80 -20.37 -10.21
N GLY A 12 -16.93 -19.68 -10.43
CA GLY A 12 -17.03 -18.35 -11.03
C GLY A 12 -16.60 -17.21 -10.10
N GLY A 13 -15.41 -17.28 -9.52
CA GLY A 13 -14.73 -16.11 -9.01
C GLY A 13 -14.22 -15.29 -10.19
N SER A 14 -14.75 -14.08 -10.43
CA SER A 14 -14.26 -13.18 -11.47
C SER A 14 -12.75 -13.00 -11.29
N ALA A 15 -11.96 -13.50 -12.22
CA ALA A 15 -10.51 -13.36 -12.18
C ALA A 15 -10.13 -11.88 -12.13
N VAL A 16 -9.24 -11.50 -11.22
CA VAL A 16 -8.74 -10.12 -11.10
C VAL A 16 -7.63 -9.92 -12.13
N ASP A 17 -7.77 -8.93 -13.01
CA ASP A 17 -6.79 -8.61 -14.05
C ASP A 17 -5.74 -7.60 -13.55
N ILE A 18 -6.13 -6.73 -12.60
CA ILE A 18 -5.24 -5.74 -12.02
C ILE A 18 -5.48 -5.60 -10.51
N ALA A 19 -4.42 -5.55 -9.73
CA ALA A 19 -4.47 -5.31 -8.29
C ALA A 19 -3.61 -4.11 -7.93
N PHE A 20 -4.23 -3.11 -7.30
CA PHE A 20 -3.61 -1.90 -6.81
C PHE A 20 -3.24 -2.06 -5.34
N PHE A 21 -2.04 -1.68 -4.96
CA PHE A 21 -1.58 -1.71 -3.58
C PHE A 21 -1.07 -0.33 -3.16
N ASP A 22 -1.61 0.22 -2.08
CA ASP A 22 -0.86 1.22 -1.34
C ASP A 22 0.41 0.59 -0.78
N VAL A 23 1.39 1.42 -0.43
CA VAL A 23 2.71 0.93 -0.02
C VAL A 23 2.97 1.12 1.47
N ASP A 24 2.93 2.37 1.95
CA ASP A 24 3.23 2.73 3.33
C ASP A 24 2.14 2.16 4.27
N GLU A 25 2.54 1.41 5.30
CA GLU A 25 1.62 0.77 6.26
C GLU A 25 0.63 -0.24 5.62
N THR A 26 0.76 -0.50 4.30
CA THR A 26 0.03 -1.54 3.57
C THR A 26 0.95 -2.70 3.15
N LEU A 27 1.91 -2.50 2.25
CA LEU A 27 2.91 -3.51 1.84
C LEU A 27 4.16 -3.50 2.70
N ILE A 28 4.52 -2.34 3.22
CA ILE A 28 5.61 -2.16 4.18
C ILE A 28 5.07 -1.62 5.51
N THR A 29 5.76 -1.93 6.60
CA THR A 29 5.32 -1.62 7.97
C THR A 29 5.62 -0.20 8.42
N VAL A 30 6.23 0.62 7.56
CA VAL A 30 6.72 1.97 7.89
C VAL A 30 6.17 3.01 6.91
N LYS A 31 6.23 4.28 7.32
CA LYS A 31 6.06 5.42 6.41
C LYS A 31 7.37 5.72 5.69
N SER A 32 7.48 5.24 4.46
CA SER A 32 8.70 5.33 3.64
C SER A 32 9.29 6.74 3.60
N MET A 33 8.45 7.74 3.38
CA MET A 33 8.88 9.13 3.25
C MET A 33 9.65 9.63 4.48
N PHE A 34 9.18 9.37 5.72
CA PHE A 34 9.86 9.83 6.93
C PHE A 34 11.12 9.03 7.23
N ARG A 35 11.06 7.70 7.05
CA ARG A 35 12.23 6.82 7.25
C ARG A 35 13.33 7.12 6.24
N PHE A 36 12.93 7.34 4.99
CA PHE A 36 13.87 7.72 3.93
C PHE A 36 14.48 9.11 4.18
N LEU A 37 13.70 10.11 4.61
CA LEU A 37 14.23 11.44 4.90
C LEU A 37 15.30 11.41 5.99
N GLU A 38 15.07 10.64 7.06
CA GLU A 38 16.03 10.42 8.14
C GLU A 38 17.33 9.81 7.60
N PHE A 39 17.20 8.74 6.81
CA PHE A 39 18.32 8.09 6.15
C PHE A 39 19.07 9.06 5.23
N HIS A 40 18.36 9.74 4.35
CA HIS A 40 18.96 10.68 3.38
C HIS A 40 19.73 11.81 4.06
N PHE A 41 19.20 12.38 5.14
CA PHE A 41 19.89 13.42 5.90
C PHE A 41 21.16 12.88 6.57
N ARG A 42 21.11 11.69 7.14
CA ARG A 42 22.28 11.03 7.74
C ARG A 42 23.37 10.77 6.71
N GLU A 43 23.04 10.23 5.54
CA GLU A 43 24.03 9.95 4.47
C GLU A 43 24.68 11.23 3.94
N ARG A 44 24.00 12.35 4.08
CA ARG A 44 24.55 13.68 3.76
C ARG A 44 25.36 14.31 4.91
N GLY A 45 25.57 13.60 5.99
CA GLY A 45 26.32 14.10 7.16
C GLY A 45 25.60 15.20 7.93
N LEU A 46 24.28 15.35 7.78
CA LEU A 46 23.49 16.31 8.56
C LEU A 46 23.30 15.80 10.00
N PRO A 47 23.25 16.71 11.00
CA PRO A 47 23.01 16.31 12.37
C PRO A 47 21.58 15.75 12.53
N PRO A 48 21.33 14.86 13.52
CA PRO A 48 19.99 14.32 13.79
C PRO A 48 18.93 15.41 14.06
N SER A 49 19.33 16.57 14.57
CA SER A 49 18.43 17.72 14.77
C SER A 49 17.82 18.23 13.48
N ALA A 50 18.55 18.19 12.36
CA ALA A 50 18.04 18.64 11.06
C ALA A 50 16.84 17.79 10.60
N TYR A 51 16.89 16.46 10.78
CA TYR A 51 15.74 15.60 10.54
C TYR A 51 14.60 15.88 11.52
N ALA A 52 14.92 16.02 12.82
CA ALA A 52 13.92 16.27 13.84
C ALA A 52 13.14 17.57 13.58
N GLU A 53 13.82 18.64 13.17
CA GLU A 53 13.23 19.92 12.76
C GLU A 53 12.33 19.75 11.52
N ALA A 54 12.86 19.21 10.43
CA ALA A 54 12.09 19.02 9.17
C ALA A 54 10.85 18.14 9.37
N ALA A 55 11.00 17.02 10.06
CA ALA A 55 9.89 16.12 10.38
C ALA A 55 8.90 16.75 11.38
N GLY A 56 9.40 17.53 12.33
CA GLY A 56 8.60 18.30 13.29
C GLY A 56 7.72 19.34 12.61
N ASP A 57 8.27 20.10 11.67
CA ASP A 57 7.56 21.12 10.89
C ASP A 57 6.43 20.49 10.06
N LEU A 58 6.69 19.36 9.39
CA LEU A 58 5.68 18.64 8.62
C LEU A 58 4.53 18.13 9.51
N ARG A 59 4.86 17.60 10.69
CA ARG A 59 3.86 17.14 11.68
C ARG A 59 3.05 18.31 12.26
N ALA A 60 3.71 19.43 12.57
CA ALA A 60 3.06 20.62 13.08
C ALA A 60 2.07 21.21 12.05
N LYS A 61 2.45 21.28 10.77
CA LYS A 61 1.56 21.69 9.67
C LYS A 61 0.33 20.77 9.59
N SER A 62 0.53 19.46 9.64
CA SER A 62 -0.56 18.49 9.64
C SER A 62 -1.50 18.68 10.85
N ALA A 63 -0.95 18.86 12.05
CA ALA A 63 -1.71 19.13 13.27
C ALA A 63 -2.48 20.45 13.21
N ALA A 64 -1.94 21.46 12.51
CA ALA A 64 -2.61 22.73 12.24
C ALA A 64 -3.70 22.67 11.13
N GLY A 65 -4.00 21.47 10.62
CA GLY A 65 -5.05 21.27 9.62
C GLY A 65 -4.61 21.52 8.17
N VAL A 66 -3.32 21.67 7.88
CA VAL A 66 -2.81 21.71 6.50
C VAL A 66 -3.11 20.36 5.84
N SER A 67 -3.66 20.40 4.63
CA SER A 67 -4.05 19.19 3.93
C SER A 67 -2.87 18.23 3.71
N ARG A 68 -3.13 16.91 3.70
CA ARG A 68 -2.10 15.91 3.38
C ARG A 68 -1.44 16.16 2.02
N ARG A 69 -2.18 16.69 1.05
CA ARG A 69 -1.63 17.04 -0.28
C ARG A 69 -0.62 18.17 -0.19
N ASP A 70 -0.90 19.20 0.61
CA ASP A 70 0.01 20.32 0.78
C ASP A 70 1.21 19.96 1.66
N THR A 71 1.00 19.18 2.73
CA THR A 71 2.11 18.64 3.54
C THR A 71 3.02 17.74 2.69
N ASN A 72 2.46 16.98 1.74
CA ASN A 72 3.24 16.17 0.81
C ASN A 72 4.09 17.04 -0.14
N ARG A 73 3.56 18.17 -0.63
CA ARG A 73 4.34 19.15 -1.40
C ARG A 73 5.49 19.75 -0.57
N GLU A 74 5.23 20.11 0.67
CA GLU A 74 6.26 20.62 1.59
C GLU A 74 7.41 19.61 1.81
N TYR A 75 7.07 18.31 1.91
CA TYR A 75 8.08 17.26 1.99
C TYR A 75 9.03 17.29 0.79
N TYR A 76 8.52 17.41 -0.43
CA TYR A 76 9.37 17.39 -1.63
C TYR A 76 10.23 18.65 -1.79
N ARG A 77 9.87 19.77 -1.18
CA ARG A 77 10.72 20.97 -1.11
C ARG A 77 12.05 20.71 -0.40
N LEU A 78 12.10 19.73 0.51
CA LEU A 78 13.34 19.34 1.21
C LEU A 78 14.40 18.75 0.27
N PHE A 79 14.02 18.34 -0.93
CA PHE A 79 14.93 17.80 -1.95
C PHE A 79 15.36 18.85 -2.99
N ALA A 80 14.91 20.09 -2.87
CA ALA A 80 15.29 21.15 -3.83
C ALA A 80 16.82 21.25 -3.99
N GLY A 81 17.29 21.25 -5.24
CA GLY A 81 18.72 21.31 -5.61
C GLY A 81 19.49 20.01 -5.38
N ARG A 82 18.82 18.89 -4.97
CA ARG A 82 19.50 17.59 -4.81
C ARG A 82 19.59 16.88 -6.14
N ALA A 83 20.78 16.32 -6.43
CA ALA A 83 20.96 15.48 -7.62
C ALA A 83 20.03 14.26 -7.55
N ALA A 84 19.29 14.01 -8.62
CA ALA A 84 18.37 12.88 -8.68
C ALA A 84 19.10 11.55 -8.48
N GLU A 85 20.27 11.38 -9.10
CA GLU A 85 21.11 10.19 -8.97
C GLU A 85 21.47 9.89 -7.50
N GLU A 86 21.86 10.93 -6.72
CA GLU A 86 22.12 10.81 -5.29
C GLU A 86 20.88 10.32 -4.53
N VAL A 87 19.73 10.95 -4.75
CA VAL A 87 18.47 10.60 -4.05
C VAL A 87 18.02 9.18 -4.39
N PHE A 88 18.14 8.75 -5.66
CA PHE A 88 17.85 7.38 -6.06
C PHE A 88 18.85 6.35 -5.47
N ALA A 89 20.14 6.70 -5.39
CA ALA A 89 21.14 5.84 -4.74
C ALA A 89 20.83 5.67 -3.24
N HIS A 90 20.51 6.77 -2.55
CA HIS A 90 20.08 6.73 -1.16
C HIS A 90 18.77 5.94 -0.97
N GLY A 91 17.83 6.01 -1.91
CA GLY A 91 16.60 5.21 -1.87
C GLY A 91 16.87 3.71 -1.87
N ARG A 92 17.77 3.25 -2.73
CA ARG A 92 18.21 1.85 -2.76
C ARG A 92 18.88 1.43 -1.45
N ALA A 93 19.85 2.23 -0.99
CA ALA A 93 20.60 1.94 0.24
C ALA A 93 19.69 1.95 1.49
N TRP A 94 18.76 2.88 1.56
CA TRP A 94 17.73 2.92 2.60
C TRP A 94 16.91 1.63 2.63
N PHE A 95 16.40 1.24 1.46
CA PHE A 95 15.58 0.04 1.35
C PHE A 95 16.33 -1.22 1.76
N ASP A 96 17.59 -1.37 1.32
CA ASP A 96 18.43 -2.51 1.70
C ASP A 96 18.67 -2.56 3.21
N ALA A 97 18.88 -1.39 3.85
CA ALA A 97 19.07 -1.30 5.30
C ALA A 97 17.77 -1.67 6.07
N GLU A 98 16.62 -1.17 5.65
CA GLU A 98 15.32 -1.52 6.27
C GLU A 98 15.00 -3.00 6.08
N LEU A 99 15.25 -3.55 4.89
CA LEU A 99 15.01 -4.95 4.57
C LEU A 99 15.88 -5.88 5.43
N ALA A 100 17.14 -5.51 5.65
CA ALA A 100 18.06 -6.25 6.52
C ALA A 100 17.58 -6.30 7.98
N GLY A 101 16.77 -5.35 8.43
CA GLY A 101 16.10 -5.35 9.73
C GLY A 101 15.03 -6.43 9.89
N GLY A 102 14.59 -7.06 8.81
CA GLY A 102 13.69 -8.23 8.81
C GLY A 102 12.21 -7.93 9.08
N THR A 103 11.84 -6.67 9.36
CA THR A 103 10.46 -6.29 9.73
C THR A 103 9.79 -5.35 8.74
N LEU A 104 10.47 -5.03 7.63
CA LEU A 104 9.97 -4.04 6.66
C LEU A 104 8.68 -4.48 5.96
N LEU A 105 8.61 -5.73 5.53
CA LEU A 105 7.48 -6.22 4.74
C LEU A 105 6.31 -6.61 5.65
N HIS A 106 5.09 -6.28 5.21
CA HIS A 106 3.84 -6.67 5.87
C HIS A 106 3.35 -8.01 5.28
N PRO A 107 3.49 -9.15 6.00
CA PRO A 107 3.28 -10.46 5.42
C PRO A 107 1.89 -10.69 4.83
N PRO A 108 0.75 -10.28 5.47
CA PRO A 108 -0.58 -10.53 4.91
C PRO A 108 -0.81 -9.86 3.56
N ALA A 109 -0.38 -8.62 3.38
CA ALA A 109 -0.55 -7.90 2.12
C ALA A 109 0.43 -8.39 1.04
N VAL A 110 1.68 -8.72 1.42
CA VAL A 110 2.66 -9.30 0.51
C VAL A 110 2.24 -10.67 0.01
N GLU A 111 1.62 -11.50 0.86
CA GLU A 111 1.06 -12.79 0.46
C GLU A 111 -0.10 -12.62 -0.53
N ALA A 112 -0.99 -11.65 -0.29
CA ALA A 112 -2.06 -11.31 -1.22
C ALA A 112 -1.50 -10.86 -2.58
N LEU A 113 -0.46 -10.03 -2.60
CA LEU A 113 0.24 -9.60 -3.82
C LEU A 113 0.83 -10.79 -4.57
N ARG A 114 1.54 -11.69 -3.86
CA ARG A 114 2.14 -12.90 -4.46
C ARG A 114 1.09 -13.82 -5.07
N ARG A 115 -0.06 -13.99 -4.43
CA ARG A 115 -1.18 -14.76 -4.97
C ARG A 115 -1.68 -14.15 -6.26
N HIS A 116 -1.97 -12.84 -6.30
CA HIS A 116 -2.37 -12.15 -7.53
C HIS A 116 -1.36 -12.34 -8.66
N ARG A 117 -0.06 -12.19 -8.37
CA ARG A 117 1.00 -12.45 -9.37
C ARG A 117 0.99 -13.89 -9.88
N GLY A 118 0.80 -14.87 -9.00
CA GLY A 118 0.69 -16.28 -9.36
C GLY A 118 -0.50 -16.57 -10.27
N GLU A 119 -1.54 -15.75 -10.20
CA GLU A 119 -2.75 -15.79 -11.05
C GLU A 119 -2.61 -14.99 -12.35
N GLY A 120 -1.46 -14.36 -12.60
CA GLY A 120 -1.20 -13.54 -13.79
C GLY A 120 -1.79 -12.13 -13.73
N THR A 121 -2.22 -11.67 -12.54
CA THR A 121 -2.74 -10.33 -12.31
C THR A 121 -1.64 -9.27 -12.45
N THR A 122 -1.92 -8.17 -13.14
CA THR A 122 -1.05 -6.99 -13.16
C THR A 122 -1.00 -6.35 -11.78
N ILE A 123 0.19 -6.09 -11.24
CA ILE A 123 0.40 -5.46 -9.94
C ILE A 123 0.78 -3.98 -10.12
N ALA A 124 0.02 -3.08 -9.52
CA ALA A 124 0.29 -1.64 -9.51
C ALA A 124 0.47 -1.12 -8.08
N LEU A 125 1.60 -0.48 -7.79
CA LEU A 125 1.79 0.28 -6.56
C LEU A 125 1.17 1.67 -6.71
N VAL A 126 0.46 2.16 -5.67
CA VAL A 126 -0.21 3.47 -5.70
C VAL A 126 0.12 4.23 -4.41
N SER A 127 1.01 5.21 -4.44
CA SER A 127 1.53 5.82 -3.21
C SER A 127 1.75 7.33 -3.34
N GLY A 128 1.56 8.05 -2.24
CA GLY A 128 1.99 9.44 -2.06
C GLY A 128 3.50 9.61 -1.95
N SER A 129 4.25 8.54 -1.79
CA SER A 129 5.71 8.49 -1.84
C SER A 129 6.21 8.66 -3.29
N PHE A 130 7.51 8.51 -3.54
CA PHE A 130 8.13 8.76 -4.84
C PHE A 130 9.09 7.64 -5.27
N ARG A 131 9.49 7.64 -6.53
CA ARG A 131 10.27 6.55 -7.13
C ARG A 131 11.50 6.12 -6.36
N PRO A 132 12.35 7.00 -5.79
CA PRO A 132 13.50 6.57 -5.00
C PRO A 132 13.17 5.60 -3.86
N CYS A 133 12.01 5.77 -3.21
CA CYS A 133 11.53 4.86 -2.16
C CYS A 133 10.83 3.62 -2.73
N LEU A 134 10.11 3.76 -3.85
CA LEU A 134 9.18 2.75 -4.33
C LEU A 134 9.78 1.77 -5.33
N GLU A 135 10.76 2.18 -6.14
CA GLU A 135 11.40 1.30 -7.13
C GLU A 135 12.05 0.04 -6.51
N PRO A 136 12.76 0.15 -5.37
CA PRO A 136 13.29 -1.04 -4.71
C PRO A 136 12.18 -1.99 -4.23
N VAL A 137 11.09 -1.46 -3.67
CA VAL A 137 9.91 -2.24 -3.26
C VAL A 137 9.27 -2.93 -4.46
N ALA A 138 9.02 -2.18 -5.54
CA ALA A 138 8.44 -2.70 -6.78
C ALA A 138 9.30 -3.82 -7.38
N ARG A 139 10.61 -3.63 -7.41
CA ARG A 139 11.56 -4.64 -7.92
C ARG A 139 11.52 -5.92 -7.08
N LEU A 140 11.56 -5.80 -5.74
CA LEU A 140 11.52 -6.95 -4.84
C LEU A 140 10.22 -7.73 -4.97
N LEU A 141 9.08 -7.03 -5.01
CA LEU A 141 7.76 -7.65 -5.05
C LEU A 141 7.30 -8.00 -6.47
N GLY A 142 8.00 -7.52 -7.50
CA GLY A 142 7.70 -7.73 -8.92
C GLY A 142 6.42 -7.00 -9.33
N ALA A 143 6.26 -5.74 -8.92
CA ALA A 143 5.19 -4.90 -9.41
C ALA A 143 5.47 -4.42 -10.84
N ASP A 144 4.40 -4.34 -11.63
CA ASP A 144 4.47 -3.98 -13.05
C ASP A 144 4.38 -2.47 -13.27
N GLU A 145 3.66 -1.77 -12.38
CA GLU A 145 3.40 -0.33 -12.49
C GLU A 145 3.65 0.37 -11.14
N ILE A 146 4.14 1.61 -11.21
CA ILE A 146 4.28 2.50 -10.05
C ILE A 146 3.54 3.80 -10.34
N LEU A 147 2.43 4.02 -9.64
CA LEU A 147 1.63 5.23 -9.68
C LEU A 147 1.94 6.05 -8.41
N CYS A 148 2.79 7.05 -8.52
CA CYS A 148 3.32 7.75 -7.35
C CYS A 148 3.42 9.26 -7.55
N SER A 149 3.73 9.99 -6.48
CA SER A 149 4.11 11.39 -6.59
C SER A 149 5.41 11.50 -7.37
N GLU A 150 5.42 12.39 -8.38
CA GLU A 150 6.57 12.62 -9.25
C GLU A 150 7.04 14.07 -9.10
N PRO A 151 7.93 14.35 -8.13
CA PRO A 151 8.55 15.67 -8.00
C PRO A 151 9.39 15.98 -9.24
N GLU A 152 9.34 17.24 -9.65
CA GLU A 152 9.98 17.72 -10.86
C GLU A 152 11.51 17.61 -10.77
N ILE A 153 12.12 17.14 -11.87
CA ILE A 153 13.58 17.07 -12.05
C ILE A 153 13.95 17.90 -13.27
N VAL A 154 14.82 18.89 -13.08
CA VAL A 154 15.36 19.73 -14.14
C VAL A 154 16.89 19.72 -14.06
N GLY A 155 17.56 19.49 -15.18
CA GLY A 155 19.03 19.44 -15.23
C GLY A 155 19.64 18.37 -14.31
N GLY A 156 18.90 17.27 -14.06
CA GLY A 156 19.35 16.18 -13.19
C GLY A 156 19.17 16.44 -11.69
N CYS A 157 18.55 17.56 -11.29
CA CYS A 157 18.30 17.92 -9.90
C CYS A 157 16.80 18.06 -9.62
N PHE A 158 16.38 17.63 -8.44
CA PHE A 158 15.02 17.92 -7.96
C PHE A 158 14.85 19.43 -7.77
N THR A 159 13.75 19.99 -8.29
CA THR A 159 13.42 21.41 -8.11
C THR A 159 12.74 21.67 -6.76
N GLY A 160 12.22 20.63 -6.13
CA GLY A 160 11.36 20.72 -4.93
C GLY A 160 9.88 20.96 -5.28
N HIS A 161 9.55 21.12 -6.57
CA HIS A 161 8.17 21.26 -7.02
C HIS A 161 7.49 19.90 -7.21
N LEU A 162 6.23 19.81 -6.76
CA LEU A 162 5.34 18.68 -7.02
C LEU A 162 3.98 19.19 -7.47
N GLU A 163 3.64 18.96 -8.71
CA GLU A 163 2.36 19.40 -9.26
C GLU A 163 1.19 18.61 -8.65
N ARG A 164 1.26 17.29 -8.70
CA ARG A 164 0.16 16.39 -8.31
C ARG A 164 0.59 15.37 -7.25
N PRO A 165 0.30 15.66 -5.96
CA PRO A 165 0.43 14.65 -4.91
C PRO A 165 -0.52 13.48 -5.12
N VAL A 166 -0.02 12.24 -5.09
CA VAL A 166 -0.84 11.02 -5.26
C VAL A 166 -1.48 10.63 -3.92
N ILE A 167 -2.45 11.44 -3.50
CA ILE A 167 -3.17 11.31 -2.22
C ILE A 167 -4.67 11.52 -2.46
N GLY A 168 -5.50 10.72 -1.81
CA GLY A 168 -6.95 10.83 -1.89
C GLY A 168 -7.48 10.62 -3.32
N PRO A 169 -8.27 11.57 -3.86
CA PRO A 169 -8.88 11.44 -5.17
C PRO A 169 -7.91 11.14 -6.32
N GLU A 170 -6.65 11.57 -6.19
CA GLU A 170 -5.64 11.33 -7.21
C GLU A 170 -5.27 9.83 -7.32
N LYS A 171 -5.26 9.08 -6.21
CA LYS A 171 -5.07 7.62 -6.24
C LYS A 171 -6.15 6.94 -7.07
N GLY A 172 -7.42 7.26 -6.82
CA GLY A 172 -8.55 6.71 -7.58
C GLY A 172 -8.55 7.15 -9.05
N ARG A 173 -8.14 8.39 -9.35
CA ARG A 173 -8.01 8.89 -10.74
C ARG A 173 -6.98 8.07 -11.51
N LEU A 174 -5.77 7.90 -10.97
CA LEU A 174 -4.69 7.14 -11.61
C LEU A 174 -5.05 5.66 -11.79
N ALA A 175 -5.74 5.05 -10.80
CA ALA A 175 -6.23 3.69 -10.92
C ALA A 175 -7.21 3.53 -12.09
N ARG A 176 -8.20 4.42 -12.21
CA ARG A 176 -9.16 4.42 -13.33
C ARG A 176 -8.47 4.63 -14.69
N GLU A 177 -7.47 5.51 -14.75
CA GLU A 177 -6.71 5.71 -15.99
C GLU A 177 -5.91 4.46 -16.39
N LEU A 178 -5.26 3.79 -15.43
CA LEU A 178 -4.54 2.56 -15.73
C LEU A 178 -5.51 1.45 -16.16
N MET A 179 -6.64 1.28 -15.48
CA MET A 179 -7.67 0.33 -15.89
C MET A 179 -8.18 0.62 -17.31
N ALA A 180 -8.44 1.89 -17.64
CA ALA A 180 -8.89 2.27 -18.98
C ALA A 180 -7.84 1.96 -20.06
N ARG A 181 -6.55 2.27 -19.81
CA ARG A 181 -5.46 1.93 -20.74
C ARG A 181 -5.33 0.42 -20.98
N ARG A 182 -5.66 -0.39 -19.98
CA ARG A 182 -5.56 -1.86 -20.05
C ARG A 182 -6.89 -2.56 -20.39
N ALA A 183 -7.94 -1.80 -20.68
CA ALA A 183 -9.29 -2.28 -20.94
C ALA A 183 -9.84 -3.16 -19.79
N VAL A 184 -9.46 -2.87 -18.56
CA VAL A 184 -9.94 -3.57 -17.34
C VAL A 184 -11.11 -2.80 -16.74
N THR A 185 -12.18 -3.51 -16.37
CA THR A 185 -13.35 -2.94 -15.69
C THR A 185 -13.24 -3.09 -14.17
N ALA A 186 -13.94 -2.25 -13.41
CA ALA A 186 -13.91 -2.27 -11.96
C ALA A 186 -14.17 -3.66 -11.34
N PRO A 187 -15.14 -4.49 -11.81
CA PRO A 187 -15.36 -5.84 -11.28
C PRO A 187 -14.16 -6.80 -11.44
N ARG A 188 -13.22 -6.48 -12.31
CA ARG A 188 -12.00 -7.25 -12.54
C ARG A 188 -10.75 -6.59 -11.94
N ALA A 189 -10.95 -5.66 -11.00
CA ALA A 189 -9.87 -4.96 -10.32
C ALA A 189 -9.99 -5.11 -8.79
N ALA A 190 -8.85 -5.23 -8.10
CA ALA A 190 -8.74 -5.21 -6.65
C ALA A 190 -7.91 -4.00 -6.19
N ALA A 191 -8.14 -3.52 -4.97
CA ALA A 191 -7.32 -2.48 -4.36
C ALA A 191 -7.15 -2.72 -2.86
N TYR A 192 -5.95 -2.42 -2.37
CA TYR A 192 -5.52 -2.58 -0.99
C TYR A 192 -5.05 -1.24 -0.43
N GLY A 193 -5.51 -0.85 0.75
CA GLY A 193 -5.11 0.39 1.41
C GLY A 193 -5.41 0.35 2.90
N ASP A 194 -4.68 1.16 3.69
CA ASP A 194 -4.72 1.16 5.15
C ASP A 194 -5.36 2.41 5.76
N HIS A 195 -5.52 3.48 5.01
CA HIS A 195 -5.92 4.78 5.54
C HIS A 195 -7.04 5.43 4.72
N ALA A 196 -7.86 6.27 5.35
CA ALA A 196 -8.97 7.01 4.71
C ALA A 196 -8.57 7.75 3.41
N SER A 197 -7.28 8.09 3.21
CA SER A 197 -6.79 8.65 1.94
C SER A 197 -6.81 7.66 0.77
N ASP A 198 -7.06 6.38 1.02
CA ASP A 198 -7.17 5.33 0.00
C ASP A 198 -8.63 5.06 -0.41
N LEU A 199 -9.58 5.74 0.22
CA LEU A 199 -10.99 5.52 -0.03
C LEU A 199 -11.36 5.66 -1.51
N ASP A 200 -10.83 6.69 -2.20
CA ASP A 200 -11.10 6.89 -3.62
C ASP A 200 -10.47 5.80 -4.50
N LEU A 201 -9.34 5.23 -4.08
CA LEU A 201 -8.74 4.06 -4.71
C LEU A 201 -9.63 2.83 -4.53
N LEU A 202 -10.04 2.53 -3.30
CA LEU A 202 -10.90 1.39 -2.98
C LEU A 202 -12.27 1.50 -3.68
N ARG A 203 -12.83 2.69 -3.80
CA ARG A 203 -14.09 2.96 -4.53
C ARG A 203 -13.99 2.77 -6.04
N SER A 204 -12.79 2.75 -6.60
CA SER A 204 -12.59 2.62 -8.04
C SER A 204 -12.63 1.18 -8.55
N VAL A 205 -12.67 0.18 -7.66
CA VAL A 205 -12.56 -1.24 -7.96
C VAL A 205 -13.74 -2.07 -7.45
N GLY A 206 -13.90 -3.28 -7.97
CA GLY A 206 -14.94 -4.21 -7.52
C GLY A 206 -14.52 -5.09 -6.34
N HIS A 207 -13.21 -5.18 -6.03
CA HIS A 207 -12.69 -5.98 -4.93
C HIS A 207 -11.86 -5.11 -3.97
N PRO A 208 -12.49 -4.23 -3.17
CA PRO A 208 -11.78 -3.41 -2.20
C PRO A 208 -11.33 -4.23 -0.99
N VAL A 209 -10.13 -3.97 -0.49
CA VAL A 209 -9.55 -4.60 0.69
C VAL A 209 -8.97 -3.54 1.62
N ALA A 210 -9.51 -3.44 2.82
CA ALA A 210 -8.92 -2.61 3.87
C ALA A 210 -7.80 -3.39 4.58
N VAL A 211 -6.68 -2.71 4.85
CA VAL A 211 -5.59 -3.23 5.66
C VAL A 211 -5.59 -2.50 7.00
N GLY A 212 -5.76 -3.24 8.10
CA GLY A 212 -5.91 -2.64 9.43
C GLY A 212 -7.35 -2.28 9.77
N ASP A 213 -7.51 -1.26 10.63
CA ASP A 213 -8.73 -0.96 11.34
C ASP A 213 -9.26 0.48 11.10
N ASP A 214 -8.83 1.14 10.00
CA ASP A 214 -9.38 2.44 9.63
C ASP A 214 -10.91 2.37 9.46
N LEU A 215 -11.63 3.14 10.26
CA LEU A 215 -13.10 3.09 10.32
C LEU A 215 -13.78 3.48 9.00
N VAL A 216 -13.18 4.40 8.24
CA VAL A 216 -13.73 4.87 6.96
C VAL A 216 -13.59 3.79 5.90
N LEU A 217 -12.42 3.15 5.82
CA LEU A 217 -12.20 2.04 4.90
C LEU A 217 -13.00 0.81 5.30
N GLY A 218 -13.06 0.48 6.61
CA GLY A 218 -13.84 -0.64 7.12
C GLY A 218 -15.34 -0.54 6.79
N ALA A 219 -15.91 0.66 6.94
CA ALA A 219 -17.31 0.92 6.56
C ALA A 219 -17.54 0.69 5.05
N HIS A 220 -16.68 1.29 4.20
CA HIS A 220 -16.78 1.13 2.76
C HIS A 220 -16.63 -0.34 2.31
N VAL A 221 -15.62 -1.04 2.84
CA VAL A 221 -15.36 -2.44 2.47
C VAL A 221 -16.53 -3.35 2.89
N THR A 222 -17.13 -3.10 4.06
CA THR A 222 -18.31 -3.83 4.51
C THR A 222 -19.51 -3.61 3.58
N GLU A 223 -19.77 -2.36 3.20
CA GLU A 223 -20.86 -2.00 2.27
C GLU A 223 -20.65 -2.61 0.87
N ALA A 224 -19.43 -2.59 0.38
CA ALA A 224 -19.06 -3.10 -0.94
C ALA A 224 -18.89 -4.63 -1.00
N GLY A 225 -19.05 -5.35 0.11
CA GLY A 225 -18.81 -6.80 0.17
C GLY A 225 -17.33 -7.19 -0.02
N GLY A 226 -16.43 -6.28 0.32
CA GLY A 226 -14.98 -6.48 0.26
C GLY A 226 -14.42 -7.27 1.44
N ARG A 227 -13.11 -7.17 1.68
CA ARG A 227 -12.40 -7.91 2.73
C ARG A 227 -11.51 -6.99 3.57
N THR A 228 -11.14 -7.47 4.76
CA THR A 228 -10.14 -6.81 5.62
C THR A 228 -8.96 -7.74 5.84
N LEU A 229 -7.74 -7.19 5.80
CA LEU A 229 -6.51 -7.85 6.24
C LEU A 229 -6.05 -7.24 7.57
N PRO A 230 -5.29 -7.98 8.38
CA PRO A 230 -4.63 -7.43 9.56
C PRO A 230 -3.78 -6.20 9.20
N GLY A 231 -3.67 -5.22 10.09
CA GLY A 231 -2.80 -4.07 9.93
C GLY A 231 -1.35 -4.33 10.34
N THR A 232 -0.49 -3.32 10.24
CA THR A 232 0.94 -3.40 10.57
C THR A 232 1.26 -3.19 12.05
N GLY A 233 0.27 -2.92 12.89
CA GLY A 233 0.44 -2.64 14.34
C GLY A 233 0.80 -3.88 15.16
N PRO A 234 1.33 -3.72 16.39
CA PRO A 234 1.78 -4.83 17.24
C PRO A 234 0.68 -5.80 17.72
N GLY A 235 -0.58 -5.60 17.35
CA GLY A 235 -1.71 -6.51 17.62
C GLY A 235 -2.08 -7.45 16.48
N ALA A 236 -1.45 -7.33 15.30
CA ALA A 236 -1.89 -7.98 14.06
C ALA A 236 -1.46 -9.46 13.91
N ALA A 237 -0.65 -10.00 14.82
CA ALA A 237 -0.06 -11.35 14.71
C ALA A 237 -0.90 -12.49 15.29
N ALA A 238 -2.08 -12.22 15.88
CA ALA A 238 -2.96 -13.25 16.45
C ALA A 238 -4.19 -13.46 15.56
N GLY A 239 -4.00 -14.05 14.39
CA GLY A 239 -5.07 -14.61 13.57
C GLY A 239 -5.74 -15.76 14.30
N ASP A 240 -7.02 -15.59 14.59
CA ASP A 240 -7.91 -16.50 15.28
C ASP A 240 -8.09 -17.81 14.50
N ASP A 241 -7.38 -18.85 14.88
CA ASP A 241 -7.65 -20.23 14.47
C ASP A 241 -8.79 -20.79 15.34
N ARG A 242 -10.01 -20.25 15.18
CA ARG A 242 -11.22 -20.84 15.71
C ARG A 242 -11.86 -21.75 14.70
N THR A 243 -11.26 -22.90 14.52
CA THR A 243 -11.96 -24.06 13.96
C THR A 243 -13.04 -24.49 14.97
N THR A 244 -14.27 -24.34 14.59
CA THR A 244 -15.46 -24.70 15.34
C THR A 244 -15.46 -26.20 15.73
N GLY A 245 -15.00 -26.49 16.92
CA GLY A 245 -15.28 -27.75 17.61
C GLY A 245 -16.68 -27.71 18.21
N ARG A 246 -17.63 -28.20 17.47
CA ARG A 246 -19.00 -28.42 17.95
C ARG A 246 -19.03 -29.65 18.85
N THR A 247 -18.89 -29.50 20.17
CA THR A 247 -19.21 -30.52 21.15
C THR A 247 -20.65 -30.32 21.64
N GLY A 248 -21.53 -31.27 21.31
CA GLY A 248 -22.89 -31.31 21.77
C GLY A 248 -23.01 -31.59 23.29
N PRO A 249 -24.12 -31.22 23.92
CA PRO A 249 -24.30 -31.35 25.37
C PRO A 249 -24.55 -32.79 25.78
N SER A 250 -23.73 -33.29 26.71
CA SER A 250 -23.95 -34.57 27.40
C SER A 250 -25.15 -34.47 28.33
N ARG A 251 -26.07 -35.42 28.21
CA ARG A 251 -27.23 -35.61 29.10
C ARG A 251 -26.77 -36.16 30.47
N PRO A 252 -27.33 -35.73 31.61
CA PRO A 252 -27.08 -36.36 32.89
C PRO A 252 -27.93 -37.61 33.06
N THR A 253 -27.31 -38.69 33.56
CA THR A 253 -27.96 -39.95 33.97
C THR A 253 -28.48 -39.82 35.40
N PRO A 254 -29.69 -40.29 35.74
CA PRO A 254 -30.20 -40.25 37.12
C PRO A 254 -29.61 -41.38 37.97
N ALA A 255 -29.29 -41.03 39.21
CA ALA A 255 -28.86 -41.95 40.26
C ALA A 255 -30.04 -42.79 40.80
N ARG A 256 -29.70 -44.07 41.10
CA ARG A 256 -30.37 -44.92 42.09
C ARG A 256 -29.46 -45.09 43.30
#